data_52c024858bc8933fb551a383641de8e0
#
_entry.id   52c024858bc8933fb551a383641de8e0
#
_cell.length_a   1.000
_cell.length_b   1.000
_cell.length_c   1.000
_cell.angle_alpha   90.00
_cell.angle_beta   90.00
_cell.angle_gamma   90.00
#
_symmetry.space_group_name_H-M   'P 1'
#
loop_
_entity.id
_entity.type
_entity.pdbx_description
1 polymer ?
#
loop_
_entity_poly.entity_id
_entity_poly.type
_entity_poly.pdbx_seq_one_letter_code
_entity_poly.pdbx_strand_id
1 'polypeptide(L)'
;MATCPTYLMLPLVAVLLAGCAVSSQQDSKLTCRIPRAVYPETAKPLTRPATVLVRALMTTSGVAENVTITTSSRNAAADRAAAEAMSRATCTQTGPAANPFTLTQPFVFEPRRGG
;
A
#
# COMPACT_ATOMS: atom_id res chain seq x y z
N MET A 1 -12.81 8.62 -24.55
CA MET A 1 -13.53 9.02 -24.38
C MET A 1 -14.58 8.88 -25.14
N ALA A 2 -15.24 8.42 -25.13
CA ALA A 2 -16.17 8.13 -25.87
C ALA A 2 -17.15 9.08 -25.87
N THR A 3 -17.45 9.59 -26.80
CA THR A 3 -18.32 10.49 -26.79
C THR A 3 -19.54 9.95 -27.20
N CYS A 4 -20.49 10.05 -26.64
CA CYS A 4 -21.73 9.57 -27.06
C CYS A 4 -22.20 10.45 -28.12
N PRO A 5 -22.44 10.00 -29.17
CA PRO A 5 -22.82 10.77 -30.25
C PRO A 5 -24.15 11.30 -30.07
N THR A 6 -24.36 12.31 -30.39
CA THR A 6 -25.53 12.79 -30.19
C THR A 6 -26.22 12.94 -31.36
N TYR A 7 -27.05 12.61 -31.80
CA TYR A 7 -27.58 12.69 -32.88
C TYR A 7 -28.70 13.27 -32.89
N LEU A 8 -29.17 13.92 -33.32
CA LEU A 8 -30.14 14.54 -33.38
C LEU A 8 -30.96 14.20 -34.37
N MET A 9 -31.01 14.21 -35.07
CA MET A 9 -31.70 14.02 -36.06
C MET A 9 -32.45 12.85 -36.11
N LEU A 10 -32.23 12.05 -36.20
CA LEU A 10 -32.86 10.94 -36.31
C LEU A 10 -33.49 10.47 -35.23
N PRO A 11 -34.38 10.57 -35.14
CA PRO A 11 -35.07 10.15 -34.15
C PRO A 11 -34.92 8.78 -33.85
N LEU A 12 -35.22 8.20 -34.56
CA LEU A 12 -35.13 6.92 -34.31
C LEU A 12 -34.10 6.38 -33.72
N VAL A 13 -33.41 6.58 -33.95
CA VAL A 13 -32.41 6.01 -33.51
C VAL A 13 -32.08 5.89 -32.31
N ALA A 14 -32.33 6.38 -31.81
CA ALA A 14 -32.03 6.28 -30.65
C ALA A 14 -31.23 5.40 -30.18
N VAL A 15 -31.17 5.04 -30.33
CA VAL A 15 -30.55 4.15 -29.89
C VAL A 15 -29.56 4.15 -29.28
N LEU A 16 -29.29 4.35 -29.35
CA LEU A 16 -28.46 4.15 -28.86
C LEU A 16 -27.81 4.16 -27.89
N LEU A 17 -27.88 4.16 -27.53
CA LEU A 17 -27.36 4.09 -26.65
C LEU A 17 -26.35 3.70 -26.18
N ALA A 18 -26.20 3.33 -26.12
CA ALA A 18 -25.33 2.67 -25.74
C ALA A 18 -24.16 3.12 -25.65
N GLY A 19 -23.72 3.43 -26.18
CA GLY A 19 -22.51 3.72 -26.22
C GLY A 19 -21.78 4.26 -25.20
N CYS A 20 -21.97 5.06 -24.54
CA CYS A 20 -21.16 5.58 -23.61
C CYS A 20 -20.71 4.70 -22.65
N ALA A 21 -20.47 3.80 -22.84
CA ALA A 21 -20.08 2.92 -21.90
C ALA A 21 -18.93 2.90 -21.41
N VAL A 22 -18.53 2.76 -20.93
CA VAL A 22 -17.49 2.55 -20.45
C VAL A 22 -16.50 1.94 -20.17
N SER A 23 -15.96 1.94 -19.84
CA SER A 23 -14.96 1.55 -19.59
C SER A 23 -14.37 0.70 -18.99
N SER A 24 -14.04 0.16 -19.17
CA SER A 24 -13.39 -0.74 -18.82
C SER A 24 -12.46 -0.54 -17.89
N GLN A 25 -12.50 -0.31 -17.06
CA GLN A 25 -11.58 -0.18 -16.24
C GLN A 25 -11.17 -1.39 -15.75
N GLN A 26 -10.26 -1.87 -15.88
CA GLN A 26 -9.79 -2.99 -15.42
C GLN A 26 -9.66 -2.85 -14.06
N ASP A 27 -10.16 -3.25 -13.22
CA ASP A 27 -10.01 -3.19 -11.92
C ASP A 27 -8.83 -3.81 -11.42
N SER A 28 -7.81 -3.17 -11.19
CA SER A 28 -6.69 -3.73 -10.53
C SER A 28 -6.87 -3.49 -9.08
N LYS A 29 -6.71 -4.46 -8.27
CA LYS A 29 -6.87 -4.33 -6.88
C LYS A 29 -5.59 -4.66 -6.18
N LEU A 30 -5.15 -3.86 -5.27
CA LEU A 30 -3.95 -4.10 -4.51
C LEU A 30 -4.32 -4.25 -3.05
N THR A 31 -3.91 -5.33 -2.45
CA THR A 31 -4.15 -5.58 -1.05
C THR A 31 -2.83 -5.94 -0.39
N CYS A 32 -2.45 -5.21 0.61
CA CYS A 32 -1.21 -5.47 1.31
C CYS A 32 -1.47 -5.84 2.75
N ARG A 33 -0.67 -6.77 3.25
CA ARG A 33 -0.77 -7.15 4.62
C ARG A 33 0.57 -6.88 5.26
N ILE A 34 0.63 -5.97 6.18
CA ILE A 34 1.85 -5.59 6.83
C ILE A 34 1.74 -6.01 8.29
N PRO A 35 2.59 -6.89 8.75
CA PRO A 35 2.51 -7.35 10.13
C PRO A 35 2.79 -6.21 11.10
N ARG A 36 2.23 -6.32 12.31
CA ARG A 36 2.47 -5.33 13.25
C ARG A 36 3.87 -5.43 13.75
N ALA A 37 4.56 -4.35 13.90
CA ALA A 37 5.88 -4.35 14.46
C ALA A 37 5.77 -4.39 15.97
N VAL A 38 6.64 -5.16 16.60
CA VAL A 38 6.58 -5.33 18.04
C VAL A 38 7.88 -4.84 18.63
N TYR A 39 7.78 -3.90 19.54
CA TYR A 39 8.96 -3.38 20.21
C TYR A 39 9.50 -4.45 21.16
N PRO A 40 10.77 -4.76 21.11
CA PRO A 40 11.30 -5.86 21.92
C PRO A 40 11.22 -5.56 23.40
N GLU A 41 10.86 -6.56 24.16
CA GLU A 41 10.77 -6.38 25.59
C GLU A 41 12.13 -6.26 26.21
N THR A 42 13.15 -6.75 25.55
CA THR A 42 14.48 -6.68 26.11
C THR A 42 15.12 -5.32 25.86
N ALA A 43 14.49 -4.48 25.08
CA ALA A 43 15.06 -3.18 24.78
C ALA A 43 14.65 -2.19 25.86
N LYS A 44 15.39 -1.07 25.90
CA LYS A 44 15.06 -0.08 26.84
C LYS A 44 13.67 0.45 26.60
N PRO A 45 12.85 0.59 27.60
CA PRO A 45 11.47 1.03 27.37
C PRO A 45 11.38 2.40 26.73
N LEU A 46 10.38 2.59 25.92
CA LEU A 46 10.16 3.87 25.30
C LEU A 46 9.58 4.84 26.31
N THR A 47 10.04 6.07 26.27
CA THR A 47 9.47 7.10 27.11
C THR A 47 8.57 8.02 26.29
N ARG A 48 8.64 7.92 25.00
CA ARG A 48 7.75 8.68 24.15
C ARG A 48 7.57 7.92 22.86
N PRO A 49 6.58 8.26 22.05
CA PRO A 49 6.35 7.51 20.84
C PRO A 49 7.53 7.58 19.89
N ALA A 50 7.76 6.50 19.19
CA ALA A 50 8.83 6.43 18.21
C ALA A 50 8.22 6.07 16.86
N THR A 51 8.58 6.82 15.84
CA THR A 51 8.04 6.58 14.50
C THR A 51 9.19 6.26 13.55
N VAL A 52 9.02 5.21 12.80
CA VAL A 52 10.02 4.77 11.84
C VAL A 52 9.33 4.72 10.49
N LEU A 53 9.96 5.33 9.48
CA LEU A 53 9.41 5.26 8.15
C LEU A 53 10.24 4.26 7.37
N VAL A 54 9.63 3.24 6.84
CA VAL A 54 10.31 2.15 6.17
C VAL A 54 9.82 2.02 4.75
N ARG A 55 10.74 1.81 3.84
CA ARG A 55 10.39 1.65 2.44
C ARG A 55 10.85 0.30 1.97
N ALA A 56 10.13 -0.31 1.10
CA ALA A 56 10.50 -1.60 0.54
C ALA A 56 10.02 -1.68 -0.90
N LEU A 57 10.70 -2.48 -1.67
CA LEU A 57 10.25 -2.76 -3.02
C LEU A 57 9.38 -4.00 -2.96
N MET A 58 8.16 -3.89 -3.43
CA MET A 58 7.27 -5.04 -3.48
C MET A 58 7.39 -5.66 -4.85
N THR A 59 7.80 -6.90 -4.89
CA THR A 59 8.00 -7.57 -6.17
C THR A 59 6.68 -8.03 -6.74
N THR A 60 6.69 -8.48 -7.96
CA THR A 60 5.47 -8.95 -8.58
C THR A 60 4.94 -10.19 -7.88
N SER A 61 5.79 -10.90 -7.16
CA SER A 61 5.31 -12.05 -6.42
C SER A 61 4.76 -11.63 -5.06
N GLY A 62 4.79 -10.36 -4.74
CA GLY A 62 4.16 -9.89 -3.52
C GLY A 62 5.05 -9.93 -2.30
N VAL A 63 6.34 -10.00 -2.49
CA VAL A 63 7.27 -10.10 -1.39
C VAL A 63 8.07 -8.82 -1.27
N ALA A 64 8.38 -8.42 -0.06
CA ALA A 64 9.14 -7.21 0.17
C ALA A 64 10.62 -7.46 0.00
N GLU A 65 11.29 -6.56 -0.70
CA GLU A 65 12.72 -6.65 -0.88
C GLU A 65 13.34 -5.29 -0.65
N ASN A 66 14.62 -5.25 -0.41
CA ASN A 66 15.33 -4.00 -0.26
C ASN A 66 14.70 -3.11 0.79
N VAL A 67 14.46 -3.65 1.94
CA VAL A 67 13.84 -2.91 3.02
C VAL A 67 14.83 -1.86 3.52
N THR A 68 14.40 -0.62 3.54
CA THR A 68 15.25 0.50 3.89
C THR A 68 14.53 1.43 4.84
N ILE A 69 15.22 1.90 5.86
CA ILE A 69 14.62 2.86 6.76
C ILE A 69 14.90 4.24 6.18
N THR A 70 13.86 4.95 5.82
CA THR A 70 14.02 6.26 5.23
C THR A 70 14.00 7.35 6.30
N THR A 71 13.36 7.10 7.43
CA THR A 71 13.39 8.04 8.54
C THR A 71 13.52 7.22 9.81
N SER A 72 14.64 7.37 10.49
CA SER A 72 14.90 6.61 11.70
C SER A 72 14.19 7.24 12.88
N SER A 73 13.79 6.41 13.83
CA SER A 73 13.23 6.92 15.05
C SER A 73 14.32 7.32 16.03
N ARG A 74 15.57 7.06 15.66
CA ARG A 74 16.69 7.28 16.56
C ARG A 74 16.66 6.30 17.72
N ASN A 75 15.97 5.24 17.58
CA ASN A 75 15.92 4.15 18.53
C ASN A 75 16.20 2.89 17.75
N ALA A 76 17.35 2.29 17.95
CA ALA A 76 17.75 1.15 17.14
C ALA A 76 16.79 0.00 17.27
N ALA A 77 16.23 -0.21 18.46
CA ALA A 77 15.31 -1.34 18.65
C ALA A 77 14.02 -1.10 17.87
N ALA A 78 13.51 0.13 17.86
CA ALA A 78 12.31 0.42 17.10
C ALA A 78 12.58 0.31 15.61
N ASP A 79 13.72 0.84 15.17
CA ASP A 79 14.06 0.77 13.76
C ASP A 79 14.15 -0.68 13.30
N ARG A 80 14.80 -1.53 14.10
CA ARG A 80 14.93 -2.92 13.70
C ARG A 80 13.58 -3.63 13.68
N ALA A 81 12.75 -3.37 14.68
CA ALA A 81 11.44 -4.01 14.72
C ALA A 81 10.60 -3.60 13.51
N ALA A 82 10.69 -2.34 13.12
CA ALA A 82 9.94 -1.87 11.96
C ALA A 82 10.47 -2.52 10.68
N ALA A 83 11.77 -2.60 10.53
CA ALA A 83 12.35 -3.21 9.34
C ALA A 83 11.98 -4.68 9.25
N GLU A 84 11.98 -5.37 10.39
CA GLU A 84 11.57 -6.76 10.37
C GLU A 84 10.12 -6.93 9.98
N ALA A 85 9.25 -6.10 10.51
CA ALA A 85 7.85 -6.20 10.15
C ALA A 85 7.67 -5.95 8.66
N MET A 86 8.38 -4.94 8.13
CA MET A 86 8.24 -4.65 6.72
C MET A 86 8.78 -5.78 5.87
N SER A 87 9.80 -6.47 6.31
CA SER A 87 10.36 -7.57 5.52
C SER A 87 9.39 -8.73 5.40
N ARG A 88 8.37 -8.77 6.27
CA ARG A 88 7.38 -9.82 6.18
C ARG A 88 6.10 -9.33 5.53
N ALA A 89 6.09 -8.12 5.02
CA ALA A 89 4.89 -7.61 4.36
C ALA A 89 4.66 -8.36 3.07
N THR A 90 3.41 -8.58 2.76
CA THR A 90 3.06 -9.24 1.51
C THR A 90 1.97 -8.43 0.85
N CYS A 91 1.97 -8.38 -0.45
CA CYS A 91 0.95 -7.67 -1.20
C CYS A 91 0.46 -8.56 -2.32
N THR A 92 -0.81 -8.45 -2.61
CA THR A 92 -1.41 -9.20 -3.69
C THR A 92 -1.99 -8.22 -4.68
N GLN A 93 -1.61 -8.34 -5.92
CA GLN A 93 -2.18 -7.51 -6.96
C GLN A 93 -3.00 -8.39 -7.85
N THR A 94 -4.21 -7.98 -8.14
CA THR A 94 -5.04 -8.69 -9.09
C THR A 94 -5.26 -7.75 -10.25
N GLY A 95 -5.47 -8.27 -11.39
CA GLY A 95 -5.66 -7.44 -12.55
C GLY A 95 -4.66 -7.82 -13.60
N PRO A 96 -4.73 -7.18 -14.67
CA PRO A 96 -3.96 -7.58 -15.82
C PRO A 96 -2.48 -7.39 -15.67
N ALA A 97 -2.02 -6.50 -14.90
CA ALA A 97 -0.60 -6.30 -14.88
C ALA A 97 -0.10 -6.11 -13.50
N ALA A 98 0.56 -7.05 -12.99
CA ALA A 98 1.15 -6.94 -11.69
C ALA A 98 2.53 -6.35 -11.90
N ASN A 99 2.80 -5.22 -11.33
CA ASN A 99 4.08 -4.58 -11.46
C ASN A 99 4.73 -4.39 -10.12
N PRO A 100 6.03 -4.39 -10.07
CA PRO A 100 6.68 -4.08 -8.79
C PRO A 100 6.43 -2.63 -8.43
N PHE A 101 6.39 -2.34 -7.18
CA PHE A 101 6.16 -0.97 -6.75
C PHE A 101 6.84 -0.74 -5.41
N THR A 102 7.01 0.51 -5.04
CA THR A 102 7.63 0.86 -3.79
C THR A 102 6.56 1.13 -2.75
N LEU A 103 6.73 0.55 -1.61
CA LEU A 103 5.79 0.73 -0.52
C LEU A 103 6.50 1.43 0.60
N THR A 104 5.92 2.49 1.14
CA THR A 104 6.48 3.20 2.27
C THR A 104 5.46 3.17 3.37
N GLN A 105 5.89 2.78 4.55
CA GLN A 105 4.97 2.58 5.64
C GLN A 105 5.52 3.14 6.93
N PRO A 106 4.75 3.94 7.65
CA PRO A 106 5.20 4.40 8.95
C PRO A 106 4.83 3.37 10.01
N PHE A 107 5.73 3.14 10.95
CA PHE A 107 5.46 2.28 12.08
C PHE A 107 5.58 3.14 13.33
N VAL A 108 4.55 3.17 14.14
CA VAL A 108 4.53 3.98 15.33
C VAL A 108 4.52 3.08 16.54
N PHE A 109 5.47 3.28 17.43
CA PHE A 109 5.55 2.51 18.65
C PHE A 109 5.19 3.42 19.80
N GLU A 110 4.28 2.97 20.65
CA GLU A 110 3.83 3.76 21.77
C GLU A 110 4.47 3.26 23.06
N PRO A 111 4.72 4.15 23.98
CA PRO A 111 5.24 3.74 25.25
C PRO A 111 4.24 2.86 25.97
N ARG A 112 4.79 1.88 26.73
CA ARG A 112 3.92 1.02 27.37
C ARG A 112 3.33 1.73 28.52
N ARG A 113 2.09 1.67 28.70
CA ARG A 113 1.52 2.32 29.70
C ARG A 113 1.43 1.57 30.90
N GLY A 114 1.51 2.03 31.91
CA GLY A 114 1.30 1.32 33.01
C GLY A 114 2.18 0.39 33.39
N GLY A 115 2.97 0.31 33.19
CA GLY A 115 3.89 -0.58 33.60
C GLY A 115 3.61 -1.70 34.02
#